data_a3122da651b5df721717ad803806b019
#
_entry.id   a3122da651b5df721717ad803806b019
#
_cell.length_a   1.000
_cell.length_b   1.000
_cell.length_c   1.000
_cell.angle_alpha   90.00
_cell.angle_beta   90.00
_cell.angle_gamma   90.00
#
_symmetry.space_group_name_H-M   'P 1'
#
loop_
_entity.id
_entity.type
_entity.pdbx_description
1 polymer ?
#
loop_
_entity_poly.entity_id
_entity_poly.type
_entity_poly.pdbx_seq_one_letter_code
_entity_poly.pdbx_strand_id
1 'polypeptide(L)'
;GLLLTALISLPWYALELLVEGQPFWDSFFGYHNLQRFTSVVNDHLQPWWFFGPVMLVAALPFTPYLLIGLARVPRSRIAPEHSLHQFAACWLLAVLLLFTTAATKLPSYWLPATPAAALLVAQATVGSSRWQRMAWATCLALIAVLAAGFWLGSLWVPLIEDPEMPTLSVDLLASGLLKWAAVWFSAAAVLGAGLLLQRRAAAQALLAMQGCLLGFHLTALVPIAELADRLRQQPVRDAASLMLSQQRSGEPMVMVGAM
;
A
#
# COMPACT_ATOMS: atom_id res chain seq x y z
N GLY A 1 -17.13 14.76 16.34
CA GLY A 1 -16.38 13.64 15.72
C GLY A 1 -16.85 12.30 16.24
N LEU A 2 -16.50 11.91 17.48
CA LEU A 2 -16.77 10.56 18.03
C LEU A 2 -18.23 10.14 17.99
N LEU A 3 -19.17 11.05 18.33
CA LEU A 3 -20.60 10.74 18.28
C LEU A 3 -21.07 10.43 16.86
N LEU A 4 -20.62 11.19 15.87
CA LEU A 4 -20.96 10.95 14.47
C LEU A 4 -20.35 9.63 13.97
N THR A 5 -19.11 9.34 14.32
CA THR A 5 -18.46 8.06 14.01
C THR A 5 -19.26 6.91 14.61
N ALA A 6 -19.65 7.00 15.88
CA ALA A 6 -20.44 5.98 16.55
C ALA A 6 -21.80 5.78 15.87
N LEU A 7 -22.53 6.87 15.54
CA LEU A 7 -23.82 6.82 14.86
C LEU A 7 -23.75 6.12 13.49
N ILE A 8 -22.63 6.26 12.77
CA ILE A 8 -22.46 5.64 11.45
C ILE A 8 -21.99 4.19 11.57
N SER A 9 -21.07 3.89 12.47
CA SER A 9 -20.43 2.56 12.54
C SER A 9 -21.16 1.57 13.43
N LEU A 10 -21.69 1.98 14.59
CA LEU A 10 -22.33 1.06 15.54
C LEU A 10 -23.53 0.28 14.98
N PRO A 11 -24.40 0.85 14.11
CA PRO A 11 -25.52 0.09 13.56
C PRO A 11 -25.08 -1.17 12.80
N TRP A 12 -23.98 -1.10 12.03
CA TRP A 12 -23.46 -2.25 11.33
C TRP A 12 -22.96 -3.33 12.30
N TYR A 13 -22.15 -2.95 13.29
CA TYR A 13 -21.67 -3.91 14.29
C TYR A 13 -22.80 -4.54 15.10
N ALA A 14 -23.84 -3.76 15.43
CA ALA A 14 -25.01 -4.26 16.12
C ALA A 14 -25.78 -5.29 15.29
N LEU A 15 -25.97 -5.00 13.98
CA LEU A 15 -26.63 -5.93 13.06
C LEU A 15 -25.86 -7.23 12.90
N GLU A 16 -24.52 -7.15 12.72
CA GLU A 16 -23.68 -8.34 12.63
C GLU A 16 -23.75 -9.19 13.91
N LEU A 17 -23.70 -8.55 15.08
CA LEU A 17 -23.85 -9.26 16.35
C LEU A 17 -25.24 -9.90 16.53
N LEU A 18 -26.28 -9.31 15.97
CA LEU A 18 -27.64 -9.87 16.03
C LEU A 18 -27.80 -11.06 15.07
N VAL A 19 -27.15 -11.02 13.91
CA VAL A 19 -27.26 -12.07 12.87
C VAL A 19 -26.31 -13.22 13.14
N GLU A 20 -25.03 -12.94 13.32
CA GLU A 20 -23.96 -13.92 13.47
C GLU A 20 -23.71 -14.31 14.94
N GLY A 21 -24.04 -13.42 15.88
CA GLY A 21 -23.89 -13.67 17.32
C GLY A 21 -22.46 -13.84 17.78
N GLN A 22 -22.25 -14.83 18.67
CA GLN A 22 -20.95 -15.14 19.28
C GLN A 22 -19.84 -15.42 18.26
N PRO A 23 -20.05 -16.15 17.17
CA PRO A 23 -19.01 -16.35 16.13
C PRO A 23 -18.43 -15.06 15.55
N PHE A 24 -19.27 -14.03 15.32
CA PHE A 24 -18.78 -12.73 14.88
C PHE A 24 -17.92 -12.05 15.97
N TRP A 25 -18.38 -12.07 17.23
CA TRP A 25 -17.60 -11.50 18.32
C TRP A 25 -16.23 -12.15 18.46
N ASP A 26 -16.17 -13.47 18.47
CA ASP A 26 -14.93 -14.23 18.66
C ASP A 26 -13.98 -14.07 17.47
N SER A 27 -14.51 -14.07 16.25
CA SER A 27 -13.72 -13.86 15.05
C SER A 27 -13.23 -12.43 14.94
N PHE A 28 -14.14 -11.46 14.92
CA PHE A 28 -13.80 -10.07 14.61
C PHE A 28 -13.07 -9.38 15.77
N PHE A 29 -13.69 -9.32 16.95
CA PHE A 29 -13.09 -8.66 18.11
C PHE A 29 -12.02 -9.52 18.79
N GLY A 30 -12.26 -10.82 18.92
CA GLY A 30 -11.33 -11.76 19.53
C GLY A 30 -10.10 -11.99 18.65
N TYR A 31 -10.24 -12.77 17.60
CA TYR A 31 -9.12 -13.23 16.79
C TYR A 31 -8.49 -12.11 15.94
N HIS A 32 -9.29 -11.40 15.13
CA HIS A 32 -8.75 -10.46 14.16
C HIS A 32 -8.27 -9.12 14.75
N ASN A 33 -8.75 -8.73 15.92
CA ASN A 33 -8.32 -7.50 16.58
C ASN A 33 -7.48 -7.79 17.83
N LEU A 34 -8.07 -8.36 18.87
CA LEU A 34 -7.39 -8.49 20.15
C LEU A 34 -6.21 -9.46 20.09
N GLN A 35 -6.41 -10.65 19.56
CA GLN A 35 -5.37 -11.67 19.51
C GLN A 35 -4.22 -11.26 18.60
N ARG A 36 -4.48 -10.68 17.42
CA ARG A 36 -3.43 -10.16 16.54
C ARG A 36 -2.64 -9.00 17.15
N PHE A 37 -3.25 -8.26 18.05
CA PHE A 37 -2.55 -7.19 18.76
C PHE A 37 -1.67 -7.72 19.89
N THR A 38 -2.13 -8.72 20.64
CA THR A 38 -1.48 -9.25 21.85
C THR A 38 -0.56 -10.43 21.62
N SER A 39 -0.77 -11.20 20.54
CA SER A 39 0.02 -12.40 20.21
C SER A 39 0.37 -12.46 18.72
N VAL A 40 1.41 -13.23 18.40
CA VAL A 40 1.79 -13.50 17.01
C VAL A 40 0.83 -14.52 16.42
N VAL A 41 0.19 -14.15 15.30
CA VAL A 41 -0.74 -14.99 14.56
C VAL A 41 -0.20 -15.25 13.17
N ASN A 42 -0.33 -16.48 12.67
CA ASN A 42 0.13 -16.92 11.35
C ASN A 42 1.62 -16.63 11.08
N ASP A 43 2.48 -16.79 12.08
CA ASP A 43 3.95 -16.61 12.00
C ASP A 43 4.40 -15.21 11.52
N HIS A 44 3.52 -14.20 11.59
CA HIS A 44 3.84 -12.83 11.20
C HIS A 44 4.60 -12.07 12.32
N LEU A 45 5.64 -12.72 12.87
CA LEU A 45 6.56 -12.08 13.80
C LEU A 45 7.53 -11.18 13.02
N GLN A 46 7.46 -9.88 13.29
CA GLN A 46 8.37 -8.90 12.69
C GLN A 46 9.05 -8.04 13.78
N PRO A 47 10.28 -7.55 13.53
CA PRO A 47 10.99 -6.74 14.49
C PRO A 47 10.29 -5.40 14.73
N TRP A 48 10.61 -4.74 15.85
CA TRP A 48 10.00 -3.45 16.23
C TRP A 48 10.22 -2.33 15.18
N TRP A 49 11.31 -2.38 14.44
CA TRP A 49 11.65 -1.39 13.40
C TRP A 49 10.99 -1.66 12.03
N PHE A 50 10.20 -2.73 11.91
CA PHE A 50 9.59 -3.20 10.65
C PHE A 50 8.89 -2.10 9.86
N PHE A 51 8.13 -1.23 10.52
CA PHE A 51 7.40 -0.17 9.83
C PHE A 51 8.28 0.98 9.33
N GLY A 52 9.52 1.09 9.73
CA GLY A 52 10.47 2.05 9.17
C GLY A 52 10.72 1.80 7.67
N PRO A 53 11.26 0.64 7.29
CA PRO A 53 11.39 0.24 5.87
C PRO A 53 10.07 0.24 5.12
N VAL A 54 8.97 -0.25 5.72
CA VAL A 54 7.64 -0.23 5.08
C VAL A 54 7.24 1.19 4.71
N MET A 55 7.38 2.15 5.62
CA MET A 55 7.11 3.56 5.36
C MET A 55 7.95 4.11 4.20
N LEU A 56 9.26 3.79 4.18
CA LEU A 56 10.17 4.28 3.14
C LEU A 56 9.81 3.74 1.76
N VAL A 57 9.46 2.45 1.69
CA VAL A 57 9.08 1.79 0.43
C VAL A 57 7.69 2.22 -0.02
N ALA A 58 6.71 2.27 0.89
CA ALA A 58 5.33 2.64 0.57
C ALA A 58 5.19 4.11 0.13
N ALA A 59 6.11 4.99 0.53
CA ALA A 59 6.13 6.38 0.10
C ALA A 59 6.89 6.62 -1.22
N LEU A 60 7.46 5.57 -1.86
CA LEU A 60 8.15 5.72 -3.14
C LEU A 60 7.21 6.27 -4.24
N PRO A 61 7.74 7.12 -5.11
CA PRO A 61 9.09 7.70 -5.16
C PRO A 61 9.26 8.96 -4.30
N PHE A 62 8.24 9.38 -3.55
CA PHE A 62 8.20 10.64 -2.80
C PHE A 62 8.77 10.55 -1.37
N THR A 63 9.39 9.45 -1.04
CA THR A 63 10.06 9.23 0.26
C THR A 63 10.97 10.39 0.69
N PRO A 64 11.80 11.01 -0.20
CA PRO A 64 12.61 12.17 0.19
C PRO A 64 11.79 13.36 0.70
N TYR A 65 10.62 13.61 0.11
CA TYR A 65 9.72 14.67 0.57
C TYR A 65 9.01 14.31 1.87
N LEU A 66 8.65 13.05 2.07
CA LEU A 66 8.11 12.59 3.36
C LEU A 66 9.11 12.84 4.48
N LEU A 67 10.38 12.49 4.26
CA LEU A 67 11.44 12.73 5.26
C LEU A 67 11.65 14.22 5.54
N ILE A 68 11.59 15.10 4.54
CA ILE A 68 11.62 16.55 4.74
C ILE A 68 10.40 17.02 5.55
N GLY A 69 9.21 16.51 5.22
CA GLY A 69 7.99 16.81 5.97
C GLY A 69 8.14 16.46 7.44
N LEU A 70 8.57 15.25 7.75
CA LEU A 70 8.81 14.79 9.11
C LEU A 70 9.90 15.62 9.82
N ALA A 71 11.01 15.94 9.15
CA ALA A 71 12.10 16.74 9.72
C ALA A 71 11.70 18.18 10.04
N ARG A 72 10.62 18.70 9.46
CA ARG A 72 10.09 20.03 9.76
C ARG A 72 9.22 20.06 11.03
N VAL A 73 8.67 18.93 11.47
CA VAL A 73 7.74 18.85 12.61
C VAL A 73 8.32 19.46 13.90
N PRO A 74 9.55 19.11 14.33
CA PRO A 74 10.13 19.68 15.56
C PRO A 74 10.40 21.18 15.48
N ARG A 75 10.45 21.74 14.27
CA ARG A 75 10.72 23.15 14.00
C ARG A 75 9.46 23.98 13.79
N SER A 76 8.33 23.33 13.58
CA SER A 76 7.04 24.01 13.43
C SER A 76 6.57 24.49 14.81
N ARG A 77 6.26 25.80 14.91
CA ARG A 77 5.61 26.35 16.10
C ARG A 77 4.16 25.89 16.15
N ILE A 78 3.59 25.82 17.35
CA ILE A 78 2.16 25.59 17.53
C ILE A 78 1.46 26.89 17.13
N ALA A 79 1.09 26.98 15.86
CA ALA A 79 0.41 28.12 15.27
C ALA A 79 -0.67 27.63 14.29
N PRO A 80 -1.77 28.36 14.08
CA PRO A 80 -2.86 27.93 13.20
C PRO A 80 -2.41 27.58 11.78
N GLU A 81 -1.43 28.29 11.24
CA GLU A 81 -0.84 28.07 9.91
C GLU A 81 -0.07 26.75 9.78
N HIS A 82 0.35 26.15 10.90
CA HIS A 82 1.06 24.88 10.93
C HIS A 82 0.20 23.72 11.46
N SER A 83 -1.06 23.96 11.78
CA SER A 83 -1.94 22.98 12.41
C SER A 83 -2.14 21.73 11.56
N LEU A 84 -2.28 21.86 10.23
CA LEU A 84 -2.42 20.74 9.31
C LEU A 84 -1.15 19.89 9.25
N HIS A 85 0.03 20.52 9.28
CA HIS A 85 1.32 19.82 9.27
C HIS A 85 1.50 18.99 10.55
N GLN A 86 1.20 19.58 11.69
CA GLN A 86 1.29 18.90 12.98
C GLN A 86 0.26 17.79 13.10
N PHE A 87 -0.98 18.04 12.66
CA PHE A 87 -2.03 17.03 12.62
C PHE A 87 -1.61 15.82 11.78
N ALA A 88 -1.12 16.04 10.56
CA ALA A 88 -0.66 14.96 9.68
C ALA A 88 0.51 14.18 10.30
N ALA A 89 1.45 14.87 10.93
CA ALA A 89 2.57 14.21 11.62
C ALA A 89 2.09 13.40 12.83
N CYS A 90 1.22 13.94 13.66
CA CYS A 90 0.64 13.22 14.78
C CYS A 90 -0.16 11.98 14.31
N TRP A 91 -0.98 12.12 13.26
CA TRP A 91 -1.71 11.00 12.68
C TRP A 91 -0.76 9.89 12.22
N LEU A 92 0.23 10.23 11.38
CA LEU A 92 1.21 9.26 10.90
C LEU A 92 1.93 8.56 12.06
N LEU A 93 2.43 9.33 13.04
CA LEU A 93 3.15 8.78 14.19
C LEU A 93 2.25 7.92 15.08
N ALA A 94 0.99 8.31 15.28
CA ALA A 94 0.04 7.52 16.05
C ALA A 94 -0.23 6.14 15.40
N VAL A 95 -0.43 6.10 14.06
CA VAL A 95 -0.60 4.85 13.32
C VAL A 95 0.66 3.99 13.42
N LEU A 96 1.84 4.57 13.19
CA LEU A 96 3.11 3.84 13.29
C LEU A 96 3.33 3.28 14.71
N LEU A 97 3.07 4.09 15.72
CA LEU A 97 3.23 3.68 17.12
C LEU A 97 2.27 2.53 17.46
N LEU A 98 0.99 2.67 17.10
CA LEU A 98 -0.03 1.65 17.35
C LEU A 98 0.38 0.30 16.75
N PHE A 99 0.75 0.27 15.47
CA PHE A 99 1.08 -1.00 14.82
C PHE A 99 2.49 -1.51 15.14
N THR A 100 3.41 -0.64 15.54
CA THR A 100 4.72 -1.06 16.05
C THR A 100 4.59 -1.83 17.37
N THR A 101 3.64 -1.44 18.23
CA THR A 101 3.37 -2.13 19.50
C THR A 101 2.56 -3.42 19.34
N ALA A 102 1.89 -3.62 18.20
CA ALA A 102 1.17 -4.85 17.91
C ALA A 102 2.13 -6.04 17.76
N ALA A 103 1.73 -7.23 18.24
CA ALA A 103 2.53 -8.45 18.14
C ALA A 103 2.60 -8.95 16.68
N THR A 104 1.46 -9.01 15.99
CA THR A 104 1.38 -9.35 14.56
C THR A 104 1.56 -8.10 13.71
N LYS A 105 2.48 -8.13 12.75
CA LYS A 105 2.79 -6.98 11.87
C LYS A 105 2.66 -7.35 10.40
N LEU A 106 1.82 -6.62 9.68
CA LEU A 106 1.64 -6.75 8.23
C LEU A 106 1.99 -5.44 7.52
N PRO A 107 2.58 -5.48 6.31
CA PRO A 107 2.84 -4.25 5.55
C PRO A 107 1.59 -3.41 5.30
N SER A 108 0.42 -4.05 5.15
CA SER A 108 -0.87 -3.38 4.94
C SER A 108 -1.32 -2.48 6.11
N TYR A 109 -0.76 -2.68 7.32
CA TYR A 109 -1.05 -1.81 8.47
C TYR A 109 -0.51 -0.39 8.32
N TRP A 110 0.31 -0.15 7.30
CA TRP A 110 0.69 1.19 6.88
C TRP A 110 -0.45 1.98 6.24
N LEU A 111 -1.44 1.33 5.61
CA LEU A 111 -2.49 1.99 4.82
C LEU A 111 -3.20 3.16 5.54
N PRO A 112 -3.58 3.07 6.83
CA PRO A 112 -4.19 4.18 7.54
C PRO A 112 -3.29 5.42 7.69
N ALA A 113 -1.97 5.28 7.54
CA ALA A 113 -1.01 6.39 7.59
C ALA A 113 -0.80 7.06 6.22
N THR A 114 -1.24 6.43 5.12
CA THR A 114 -1.01 6.93 3.76
C THR A 114 -1.55 8.35 3.52
N PRO A 115 -2.78 8.73 3.95
CA PRO A 115 -3.26 10.09 3.75
C PRO A 115 -2.43 11.13 4.51
N ALA A 116 -1.98 10.79 5.72
CA ALA A 116 -1.12 11.64 6.53
C ALA A 116 0.25 11.85 5.86
N ALA A 117 0.84 10.77 5.33
CA ALA A 117 2.09 10.82 4.58
C ALA A 117 1.94 11.70 3.32
N ALA A 118 0.83 11.57 2.58
CA ALA A 118 0.55 12.39 1.40
C ALA A 118 0.45 13.89 1.74
N LEU A 119 -0.19 14.25 2.85
CA LEU A 119 -0.24 15.63 3.35
C LEU A 119 1.15 16.17 3.69
N LEU A 120 1.99 15.39 4.36
CA LEU A 120 3.36 15.77 4.69
C LEU A 120 4.22 15.97 3.43
N VAL A 121 4.11 15.08 2.45
CA VAL A 121 4.76 15.21 1.14
C VAL A 121 4.33 16.49 0.44
N ALA A 122 3.02 16.74 0.33
CA ALA A 122 2.49 17.93 -0.34
C ALA A 122 3.01 19.23 0.32
N GLN A 123 3.00 19.32 1.64
CA GLN A 123 3.49 20.49 2.36
C GLN A 123 5.02 20.64 2.26
N ALA A 124 5.76 19.54 2.15
CA ALA A 124 7.21 19.57 1.99
C ALA A 124 7.65 20.13 0.62
N THR A 125 6.79 20.16 -0.39
CA THR A 125 7.09 20.72 -1.71
C THR A 125 7.06 22.25 -1.73
N VAL A 126 6.49 22.89 -0.72
CA VAL A 126 6.44 24.36 -0.61
C VAL A 126 7.80 24.91 -0.25
N GLY A 127 8.31 25.86 -1.07
CA GLY A 127 9.60 26.52 -0.90
C GLY A 127 10.63 26.11 -1.96
N SER A 128 11.86 26.63 -1.84
CA SER A 128 12.92 26.45 -2.83
C SER A 128 14.30 26.19 -2.21
N SER A 129 14.35 25.58 -1.03
CA SER A 129 15.60 25.27 -0.34
C SER A 129 16.46 24.26 -1.11
N ARG A 130 17.76 24.21 -0.78
CA ARG A 130 18.67 23.19 -1.34
C ARG A 130 18.17 21.76 -1.07
N TRP A 131 17.60 21.54 0.09
CA TRP A 131 17.07 20.23 0.50
C TRP A 131 15.89 19.79 -0.39
N GLN A 132 15.02 20.73 -0.77
CA GLN A 132 13.91 20.44 -1.69
C GLN A 132 14.43 20.14 -3.10
N ARG A 133 15.45 20.85 -3.59
CA ARG A 133 16.08 20.52 -4.87
C ARG A 133 16.74 19.14 -4.85
N MET A 134 17.43 18.79 -3.76
CA MET A 134 18.00 17.46 -3.58
C MET A 134 16.91 16.37 -3.53
N ALA A 135 15.84 16.60 -2.74
CA ALA A 135 14.72 15.68 -2.67
C ALA A 135 14.11 15.45 -4.05
N TRP A 136 13.95 16.52 -4.84
CA TRP A 136 13.42 16.41 -6.20
C TRP A 136 14.34 15.58 -7.11
N ALA A 137 15.62 15.87 -7.11
CA ALA A 137 16.60 15.09 -7.86
C ALA A 137 16.59 13.61 -7.45
N THR A 138 16.48 13.33 -6.14
CA THR A 138 16.38 11.95 -5.63
C THR A 138 15.07 11.29 -6.06
N CYS A 139 13.93 11.99 -6.02
CA CYS A 139 12.66 11.45 -6.54
C CYS A 139 12.77 11.08 -8.03
N LEU A 140 13.35 11.96 -8.85
CA LEU A 140 13.55 11.68 -10.27
C LEU A 140 14.48 10.49 -10.50
N ALA A 141 15.58 10.40 -9.73
CA ALA A 141 16.48 9.25 -9.79
C ALA A 141 15.77 7.94 -9.40
N LEU A 142 14.96 7.95 -8.34
CA LEU A 142 14.17 6.80 -7.92
C LEU A 142 13.16 6.37 -9.01
N ILE A 143 12.46 7.33 -9.61
CA ILE A 143 11.53 7.06 -10.72
C ILE A 143 12.28 6.46 -11.92
N ALA A 144 13.44 7.01 -12.26
CA ALA A 144 14.25 6.48 -13.35
C ALA A 144 14.76 5.06 -13.07
N VAL A 145 15.16 4.78 -11.84
CA VAL A 145 15.55 3.42 -11.41
C VAL A 145 14.37 2.45 -11.49
N LEU A 146 13.18 2.86 -11.06
CA LEU A 146 11.97 2.04 -11.17
C LEU A 146 11.60 1.81 -12.64
N ALA A 147 11.67 2.85 -13.50
CA ALA A 147 11.48 2.70 -14.95
C ALA A 147 12.44 1.68 -15.54
N ALA A 148 13.74 1.82 -15.24
CA ALA A 148 14.75 0.87 -15.70
C ALA A 148 14.47 -0.55 -15.18
N GLY A 149 14.09 -0.69 -13.91
CA GLY A 149 13.70 -1.97 -13.33
C GLY A 149 12.57 -2.64 -14.10
N PHE A 150 11.52 -1.91 -14.45
CA PHE A 150 10.40 -2.45 -15.24
C PHE A 150 10.79 -2.78 -16.70
N TRP A 151 11.64 -1.96 -17.34
CA TRP A 151 12.18 -2.29 -18.67
C TRP A 151 13.04 -3.56 -18.65
N LEU A 152 13.77 -3.78 -17.57
CA LEU A 152 14.60 -4.95 -17.36
C LEU A 152 13.83 -6.12 -16.70
N GLY A 153 12.51 -6.10 -16.72
CA GLY A 153 11.65 -7.11 -16.10
C GLY A 153 11.98 -8.56 -16.53
N SER A 154 12.41 -8.75 -17.78
CA SER A 154 12.83 -10.06 -18.29
C SER A 154 14.04 -10.66 -17.55
N LEU A 155 14.83 -9.85 -16.83
CA LEU A 155 16.00 -10.32 -16.09
C LEU A 155 15.66 -10.79 -14.67
N TRP A 156 14.68 -10.18 -14.03
CA TRP A 156 14.39 -10.46 -12.62
C TRP A 156 13.06 -11.19 -12.38
N VAL A 157 12.09 -11.05 -13.28
CA VAL A 157 10.80 -11.75 -13.14
C VAL A 157 10.95 -13.27 -13.13
N PRO A 158 11.83 -13.89 -13.94
CA PRO A 158 12.05 -15.34 -13.87
C PRO A 158 12.61 -15.84 -12.53
N LEU A 159 13.13 -14.92 -11.70
CA LEU A 159 13.62 -15.24 -10.35
C LEU A 159 12.50 -15.28 -9.30
N ILE A 160 11.27 -14.93 -9.68
CA ILE A 160 10.11 -15.04 -8.80
C ILE A 160 9.66 -16.50 -8.82
N GLU A 161 9.89 -17.18 -7.71
CA GLU A 161 9.41 -18.53 -7.45
C GLU A 161 8.32 -18.45 -6.40
N ASP A 162 7.07 -18.67 -6.82
CA ASP A 162 5.91 -18.70 -5.91
C ASP A 162 5.24 -20.06 -6.01
N PRO A 163 5.26 -20.87 -4.92
CA PRO A 163 4.65 -22.20 -4.93
C PRO A 163 3.14 -22.20 -5.19
N GLU A 164 2.45 -21.12 -4.81
CA GLU A 164 1.01 -20.97 -5.02
C GLU A 164 0.67 -20.51 -6.45
N MET A 165 1.64 -19.90 -7.14
CA MET A 165 1.47 -19.36 -8.49
C MET A 165 2.66 -19.72 -9.40
N PRO A 166 2.86 -21.00 -9.73
CA PRO A 166 4.07 -21.47 -10.43
C PRO A 166 4.24 -20.90 -11.84
N THR A 167 3.17 -20.42 -12.48
CA THR A 167 3.21 -19.81 -13.81
C THR A 167 3.29 -18.27 -13.79
N LEU A 168 3.26 -17.63 -12.60
CA LEU A 168 3.20 -16.17 -12.46
C LEU A 168 4.28 -15.45 -13.28
N SER A 169 5.53 -15.92 -13.23
CA SER A 169 6.65 -15.27 -13.93
C SER A 169 6.46 -15.29 -15.45
N VAL A 170 6.00 -16.41 -16.00
CA VAL A 170 5.75 -16.60 -17.43
C VAL A 170 4.56 -15.74 -17.89
N ASP A 171 3.45 -15.82 -17.17
CA ASP A 171 2.22 -15.10 -17.48
C ASP A 171 2.40 -13.57 -17.36
N LEU A 172 3.15 -13.12 -16.35
CA LEU A 172 3.46 -11.71 -16.15
C LEU A 172 4.31 -11.15 -17.30
N LEU A 173 5.31 -11.90 -17.77
CA LEU A 173 6.11 -11.49 -18.92
C LEU A 173 5.30 -11.49 -20.22
N ALA A 174 4.46 -12.52 -20.42
CA ALA A 174 3.61 -12.64 -21.60
C ALA A 174 2.52 -11.55 -21.67
N SER A 175 2.02 -11.09 -20.51
CA SER A 175 0.95 -10.09 -20.43
C SER A 175 1.34 -8.71 -20.99
N GLY A 176 2.63 -8.37 -21.00
CA GLY A 176 3.13 -7.05 -21.37
C GLY A 176 2.85 -5.95 -20.34
N LEU A 177 2.26 -6.26 -19.18
CA LEU A 177 1.89 -5.28 -18.15
C LEU A 177 3.11 -4.54 -17.59
N LEU A 178 4.26 -5.21 -17.52
CA LEU A 178 5.51 -4.57 -17.09
C LEU A 178 5.97 -3.46 -18.04
N LYS A 179 5.67 -3.59 -19.34
CA LYS A 179 5.99 -2.53 -20.33
C LYS A 179 5.13 -1.30 -20.10
N TRP A 180 3.85 -1.46 -19.74
CA TRP A 180 3.01 -0.34 -19.36
C TRP A 180 3.52 0.33 -18.08
N ALA A 181 3.95 -0.44 -17.08
CA ALA A 181 4.61 0.12 -15.90
C ALA A 181 5.85 0.93 -16.28
N ALA A 182 6.73 0.37 -17.12
CA ALA A 182 7.95 1.04 -17.59
C ALA A 182 7.63 2.35 -18.34
N VAL A 183 6.62 2.36 -19.20
CA VAL A 183 6.18 3.55 -19.94
C VAL A 183 5.72 4.66 -19.00
N TRP A 184 4.87 4.34 -18.01
CA TRP A 184 4.37 5.34 -17.07
C TRP A 184 5.47 5.93 -16.19
N PHE A 185 6.38 5.09 -15.67
CA PHE A 185 7.51 5.58 -14.89
C PHE A 185 8.48 6.40 -15.75
N SER A 186 8.71 6.00 -17.00
CA SER A 186 9.51 6.80 -17.96
C SER A 186 8.86 8.15 -18.24
N ALA A 187 7.56 8.17 -18.48
CA ALA A 187 6.80 9.41 -18.68
C ALA A 187 6.87 10.33 -17.44
N ALA A 188 6.74 9.78 -16.24
CA ALA A 188 6.87 10.52 -14.99
C ALA A 188 8.28 11.14 -14.84
N ALA A 189 9.33 10.39 -15.18
CA ALA A 189 10.71 10.89 -15.15
C ALA A 189 10.92 12.06 -16.13
N VAL A 190 10.47 11.88 -17.38
CA VAL A 190 10.62 12.90 -18.44
C VAL A 190 9.82 14.17 -18.12
N LEU A 191 8.57 14.03 -17.74
CA LEU A 191 7.71 15.17 -17.38
C LEU A 191 8.23 15.89 -16.14
N GLY A 192 8.62 15.13 -15.09
CA GLY A 192 9.19 15.71 -13.88
C GLY A 192 10.48 16.48 -14.16
N ALA A 193 11.39 15.92 -14.95
CA ALA A 193 12.64 16.59 -15.36
C ALA A 193 12.37 17.83 -16.22
N GLY A 194 11.49 17.70 -17.23
CA GLY A 194 11.14 18.78 -18.13
C GLY A 194 10.52 20.00 -17.44
N LEU A 195 9.60 19.76 -16.50
CA LEU A 195 8.97 20.84 -15.73
C LEU A 195 9.96 21.54 -14.77
N LEU A 196 10.92 20.81 -14.22
CA LEU A 196 12.00 21.39 -13.43
C LEU A 196 12.93 22.28 -14.28
N LEU A 197 13.32 21.82 -15.48
CA LEU A 197 14.16 22.60 -16.38
C LEU A 197 13.48 23.91 -16.81
N GLN A 198 12.16 23.88 -16.95
CA GLN A 198 11.36 25.07 -17.24
C GLN A 198 11.13 25.99 -16.03
N ARG A 199 11.74 25.68 -14.88
CA ARG A 199 11.57 26.41 -13.60
C ARG A 199 10.10 26.54 -13.17
N ARG A 200 9.26 25.59 -13.54
CA ARG A 200 7.86 25.53 -13.10
C ARG A 200 7.78 25.21 -11.61
N ALA A 201 6.64 25.53 -11.00
CA ALA A 201 6.43 25.24 -9.60
C ALA A 201 6.53 23.73 -9.31
N ALA A 202 7.22 23.35 -8.24
CA ALA A 202 7.37 21.93 -7.84
C ALA A 202 6.02 21.20 -7.68
N ALA A 203 4.96 21.93 -7.31
CA ALA A 203 3.61 21.40 -7.23
C ALA A 203 3.07 20.93 -8.59
N GLN A 204 3.34 21.67 -9.69
CA GLN A 204 2.89 21.26 -11.03
C GLN A 204 3.62 20.00 -11.50
N ALA A 205 4.91 19.90 -11.23
CA ALA A 205 5.69 18.72 -11.55
C ALA A 205 5.22 17.50 -10.71
N LEU A 206 4.92 17.70 -9.45
CA LEU A 206 4.35 16.66 -8.58
C LEU A 206 3.00 16.15 -9.12
N LEU A 207 2.09 17.07 -9.50
CA LEU A 207 0.78 16.70 -10.06
C LEU A 207 0.91 15.94 -11.39
N ALA A 208 1.83 16.34 -12.28
CA ALA A 208 2.08 15.63 -13.53
C ALA A 208 2.60 14.21 -13.28
N MET A 209 3.52 14.05 -12.31
CA MET A 209 4.02 12.73 -11.91
C MET A 209 2.92 11.88 -11.26
N GLN A 210 2.07 12.47 -10.43
CA GLN A 210 0.92 11.76 -9.84
C GLN A 210 -0.06 11.29 -10.92
N GLY A 211 -0.29 12.08 -11.97
CA GLY A 211 -1.08 11.67 -13.13
C GLY A 211 -0.50 10.43 -13.82
N CYS A 212 0.82 10.39 -14.03
CA CYS A 212 1.50 9.21 -14.56
C CYS A 212 1.40 7.99 -13.63
N LEU A 213 1.54 8.20 -12.31
CA LEU A 213 1.40 7.11 -11.33
C LEU A 213 -0.05 6.59 -11.25
N LEU A 214 -1.05 7.45 -11.44
CA LEU A 214 -2.43 7.02 -11.58
C LEU A 214 -2.62 6.16 -12.85
N GLY A 215 -2.03 6.58 -13.98
CA GLY A 215 -2.01 5.79 -15.21
C GLY A 215 -1.35 4.42 -14.99
N PHE A 216 -0.19 4.37 -14.33
CA PHE A 216 0.45 3.12 -13.92
C PHE A 216 -0.49 2.26 -13.06
N HIS A 217 -1.14 2.86 -12.05
CA HIS A 217 -2.04 2.14 -11.16
C HIS A 217 -3.17 1.45 -11.93
N LEU A 218 -3.84 2.20 -12.83
CA LEU A 218 -5.00 1.70 -13.57
C LEU A 218 -4.64 0.70 -14.68
N THR A 219 -3.51 0.89 -15.37
CA THR A 219 -3.19 0.11 -16.59
C THR A 219 -2.11 -0.96 -16.38
N ALA A 220 -1.43 -0.96 -15.24
CA ALA A 220 -0.43 -1.95 -14.93
C ALA A 220 -0.68 -2.60 -13.56
N LEU A 221 -0.72 -1.83 -12.46
CA LEU A 221 -0.77 -2.40 -11.12
C LEU A 221 -2.07 -3.18 -10.87
N VAL A 222 -3.23 -2.61 -11.17
CA VAL A 222 -4.53 -3.30 -11.00
C VAL A 222 -4.60 -4.55 -11.88
N PRO A 223 -4.28 -4.50 -13.19
CA PRO A 223 -4.24 -5.71 -14.02
C PRO A 223 -3.23 -6.77 -13.56
N ILE A 224 -2.07 -6.37 -13.00
CA ILE A 224 -1.11 -7.32 -12.40
C ILE A 224 -1.73 -7.99 -11.17
N ALA A 225 -2.40 -7.22 -10.32
CA ALA A 225 -3.09 -7.77 -9.15
C ALA A 225 -4.22 -8.74 -9.56
N GLU A 226 -4.99 -8.40 -10.59
CA GLU A 226 -6.03 -9.28 -11.15
C GLU A 226 -5.44 -10.56 -11.77
N LEU A 227 -4.29 -10.46 -12.44
CA LEU A 227 -3.58 -11.62 -12.96
C LEU A 227 -3.14 -12.55 -11.81
N ALA A 228 -2.52 -11.99 -10.77
CA ALA A 228 -2.09 -12.76 -9.61
C ALA A 228 -3.28 -13.39 -8.87
N ASP A 229 -4.40 -12.66 -8.69
CA ASP A 229 -5.62 -13.20 -8.09
C ASP A 229 -6.19 -14.36 -8.91
N ARG A 230 -6.23 -14.22 -10.23
CA ARG A 230 -6.66 -15.32 -11.13
C ARG A 230 -5.78 -16.56 -10.96
N LEU A 231 -4.46 -16.41 -10.99
CA LEU A 231 -3.54 -17.54 -10.89
C LEU A 231 -3.66 -18.25 -9.54
N ARG A 232 -3.90 -17.49 -8.47
CA ARG A 232 -4.00 -18.00 -7.11
C ARG A 232 -5.38 -18.61 -6.80
N GLN A 233 -6.47 -17.95 -7.22
CA GLN A 233 -7.84 -18.32 -6.83
C GLN A 233 -8.54 -19.22 -7.85
N GLN A 234 -8.19 -19.15 -9.14
CA GLN A 234 -8.87 -19.90 -10.18
C GLN A 234 -8.79 -21.42 -9.95
N PRO A 235 -7.64 -22.02 -9.60
CA PRO A 235 -7.59 -23.47 -9.34
C PRO A 235 -8.52 -23.90 -8.20
N VAL A 236 -8.67 -23.07 -7.17
CA VAL A 236 -9.60 -23.33 -6.04
C VAL A 236 -11.05 -23.23 -6.49
N ARG A 237 -11.39 -22.24 -7.30
CA ARG A 237 -12.73 -22.05 -7.88
C ARG A 237 -13.09 -23.21 -8.82
N ASP A 238 -12.15 -23.65 -9.64
CA ASP A 238 -12.36 -24.78 -10.57
C ASP A 238 -12.57 -26.08 -9.81
N ALA A 239 -11.76 -26.33 -8.76
CA ALA A 239 -11.96 -27.48 -7.88
C ALA A 239 -13.31 -27.43 -7.16
N ALA A 240 -13.70 -26.28 -6.62
CA ALA A 240 -15.00 -26.11 -5.98
C ALA A 240 -16.17 -26.33 -6.96
N SER A 241 -16.08 -25.83 -8.19
CA SER A 241 -17.11 -26.01 -9.22
C SER A 241 -17.23 -27.47 -9.65
N LEU A 242 -16.11 -28.18 -9.76
CA LEU A 242 -16.08 -29.61 -10.06
C LEU A 242 -16.73 -30.42 -8.93
N MET A 243 -16.37 -30.12 -7.68
CA MET A 243 -16.97 -30.77 -6.51
C MET A 243 -18.48 -30.55 -6.45
N LEU A 244 -18.94 -29.30 -6.66
CA LEU A 244 -20.37 -28.98 -6.70
C LEU A 244 -21.10 -29.73 -7.80
N SER A 245 -20.50 -29.92 -8.99
CA SER A 245 -21.12 -30.65 -10.13
C SER A 245 -21.23 -32.13 -9.87
N GLN A 246 -20.42 -32.72 -9.01
CA GLN A 246 -20.38 -34.15 -8.68
C GLN A 246 -21.03 -34.49 -7.35
N GLN A 247 -21.37 -33.48 -6.54
CA GLN A 247 -21.97 -33.65 -5.22
C GLN A 247 -23.32 -34.33 -5.30
N ARG A 248 -23.53 -35.38 -4.53
CA ARG A 248 -24.84 -36.02 -4.34
C ARG A 248 -25.64 -35.30 -3.27
N SER A 249 -26.95 -35.32 -3.38
CA SER A 249 -27.84 -34.71 -2.40
C SER A 249 -27.57 -35.26 -0.99
N GLY A 250 -27.20 -34.38 -0.03
CA GLY A 250 -26.89 -34.70 1.36
C GLY A 250 -25.44 -35.08 1.64
N GLU A 251 -24.53 -35.09 0.66
CA GLU A 251 -23.12 -35.27 0.90
C GLU A 251 -22.49 -33.96 1.42
N PRO A 252 -21.78 -33.96 2.58
CA PRO A 252 -21.05 -32.80 3.04
C PRO A 252 -19.79 -32.59 2.18
N MET A 253 -19.54 -31.35 1.77
CA MET A 253 -18.24 -30.98 1.20
C MET A 253 -17.25 -30.66 2.33
N VAL A 254 -16.11 -31.32 2.34
CA VAL A 254 -15.08 -31.15 3.35
C VAL A 254 -13.79 -30.70 2.64
N MET A 255 -13.29 -29.53 3.04
CA MET A 255 -11.98 -29.07 2.62
C MET A 255 -10.94 -29.52 3.65
N VAL A 256 -10.01 -30.37 3.23
CA VAL A 256 -8.89 -30.82 4.06
C VAL A 256 -7.65 -30.06 3.65
N GLY A 257 -7.10 -29.24 4.54
CA GLY A 257 -5.88 -28.47 4.34
C GLY A 257 -5.22 -28.18 5.66
N ALA A 258 -3.91 -27.91 5.63
CA ALA A 258 -3.22 -27.33 6.78
C ALA A 258 -3.70 -25.88 6.95
N MET A 259 -4.21 -25.55 8.15
CA MET A 259 -4.47 -24.16 8.55
C MET A 259 -3.17 -23.46 8.95
#